data_801cc0f0901635433f85c8976eba9a8a
#
_entry.id   801cc0f0901635433f85c8976eba9a8a
#
_cell.length_a   1.000
_cell.length_b   1.000
_cell.length_c   1.000
_cell.angle_alpha   90.00
_cell.angle_beta   90.00
_cell.angle_gamma   90.00
#
_symmetry.space_group_name_H-M   'P 1'
#
loop_
_entity.id
_entity.type
_entity.pdbx_description
1 polymer ?
#
loop_
_entity_poly.entity_id
_entity_poly.type
_entity_poly.pdbx_seq_one_letter_code
_entity_poly.pdbx_strand_id
1 'polypeptide(L)'
;VDLETGRPVERPDARRFDGQTVSLPSNAGAHNWPPMSYNPDTGLVYIPTIVFPATFLAPTEDKDRLPGQGYWNVGFDRMGNAAPPIPEAQLAAAIDQEFSGKLMAWDPLAREIRWAQDAGRPDVGGTLSTAGGLVVRGGRTTHLIATDAATGEDLWSHDTQTGAWAPPISYALDGEQYIAIAVGFGGGLAAEGGPVAHSWGVVNRSRVLVYKLGGTDSLPPPPEDQRSMPKPGPVTADAATVQRGQVVYQRHCSYCHGDGLRTGGVTPDLRWSSANVHDMWQDIVRGGTLKALGMVSFRDYVSESEAEAVRQYVLAEANRRYAELNPPPE
;
A
#
# COMPACT_ATOMS: atom_id res chain seq x y z
N VAL A 1 -2.73 -28.31 -11.22
CA VAL A 1 -4.11 -28.73 -11.45
C VAL A 1 -4.10 -30.14 -11.98
N ASP A 2 -4.95 -30.99 -11.45
CA ASP A 2 -5.24 -32.30 -11.99
C ASP A 2 -6.07 -32.11 -13.28
N LEU A 3 -5.55 -32.53 -14.41
CA LEU A 3 -6.18 -32.27 -15.71
C LEU A 3 -7.42 -33.15 -15.98
N GLU A 4 -7.59 -34.26 -15.26
CA GLU A 4 -8.76 -35.15 -15.40
C GLU A 4 -9.94 -34.64 -14.58
N THR A 5 -9.68 -34.19 -13.37
CA THR A 5 -10.72 -33.74 -12.42
C THR A 5 -10.94 -32.23 -12.40
N GLY A 6 -10.04 -31.45 -12.97
CA GLY A 6 -10.03 -30.00 -12.92
C GLY A 6 -9.76 -29.42 -11.53
N ARG A 7 -9.39 -30.23 -10.54
CA ARG A 7 -9.16 -29.81 -9.17
C ARG A 7 -7.74 -29.30 -8.94
N PRO A 8 -7.56 -28.34 -8.03
CA PRO A 8 -6.23 -27.98 -7.57
C PRO A 8 -5.51 -29.17 -6.95
N VAL A 9 -4.26 -29.38 -7.31
CA VAL A 9 -3.36 -30.32 -6.62
C VAL A 9 -2.66 -29.56 -5.54
N GLU A 10 -2.96 -29.89 -4.29
CA GLU A 10 -2.32 -29.26 -3.14
C GLU A 10 -0.91 -29.81 -2.95
N ARG A 11 0.05 -28.92 -2.73
CA ARG A 11 1.40 -29.30 -2.34
C ARG A 11 1.41 -29.62 -0.83
N PRO A 12 2.14 -30.66 -0.38
CA PRO A 12 2.19 -31.02 1.04
C PRO A 12 2.70 -29.90 1.96
N ASP A 13 3.57 -29.02 1.42
CA ASP A 13 4.19 -27.89 2.12
C ASP A 13 3.38 -26.58 1.99
N ALA A 14 2.22 -26.61 1.35
CA ALA A 14 1.39 -25.40 1.14
C ALA A 14 0.53 -25.02 2.35
N ARG A 15 0.37 -25.92 3.32
CA ARG A 15 -0.41 -25.66 4.54
C ARG A 15 0.45 -25.03 5.62
N ARG A 16 -0.04 -23.95 6.17
CA ARG A 16 0.65 -23.10 7.17
C ARG A 16 0.51 -23.60 8.62
N PHE A 17 0.10 -24.85 8.81
CA PHE A 17 -0.27 -25.32 10.14
C PHE A 17 0.94 -25.60 11.05
N ASP A 18 2.09 -25.89 10.47
CA ASP A 18 3.26 -26.40 11.17
C ASP A 18 4.48 -25.47 11.11
N GLY A 19 4.28 -24.15 10.93
CA GLY A 19 5.41 -23.21 10.93
C GLY A 19 5.30 -22.09 9.92
N GLN A 20 6.36 -21.91 9.14
CA GLN A 20 6.48 -20.83 8.16
C GLN A 20 6.28 -21.37 6.73
N THR A 21 5.45 -20.68 5.95
CA THR A 21 5.27 -20.96 4.52
C THR A 21 5.52 -19.71 3.69
N VAL A 22 6.34 -19.83 2.66
CA VAL A 22 6.52 -18.78 1.65
C VAL A 22 5.60 -19.07 0.48
N SER A 23 4.76 -18.09 0.11
CA SER A 23 3.86 -18.16 -1.03
C SER A 23 4.26 -17.15 -2.09
N LEU A 24 4.27 -17.60 -3.34
CA LEU A 24 4.48 -16.77 -4.52
C LEU A 24 3.42 -17.13 -5.59
N PRO A 25 2.54 -16.23 -5.98
CA PRO A 25 2.39 -14.88 -5.45
C PRO A 25 1.88 -14.88 -3.99
N SER A 26 1.90 -13.68 -3.38
CA SER A 26 1.39 -13.46 -2.04
C SER A 26 -0.13 -13.65 -1.94
N ASN A 27 -0.70 -13.37 -0.78
CA ASN A 27 -2.16 -13.29 -0.58
C ASN A 27 -2.85 -12.20 -1.44
N ALA A 28 -2.11 -11.25 -1.98
CA ALA A 28 -2.63 -10.28 -2.94
C ALA A 28 -2.84 -10.88 -4.35
N GLY A 29 -2.33 -12.11 -4.60
CA GLY A 29 -2.40 -12.73 -5.92
C GLY A 29 -1.43 -12.12 -6.93
N ALA A 30 -1.46 -12.60 -8.16
CA ALA A 30 -0.71 -12.02 -9.28
C ALA A 30 -1.49 -10.91 -10.00
N HIS A 31 -2.78 -10.85 -9.77
CA HIS A 31 -3.71 -9.80 -10.17
C HIS A 31 -4.77 -9.67 -9.07
N ASN A 32 -5.17 -8.46 -8.77
CA ASN A 32 -6.15 -8.20 -7.71
C ASN A 32 -7.16 -7.15 -8.17
N TRP A 33 -7.45 -6.15 -7.35
CA TRP A 33 -8.46 -5.12 -7.57
C TRP A 33 -8.20 -4.17 -8.76
N PRO A 34 -6.96 -3.88 -9.24
CA PRO A 34 -6.77 -2.99 -10.37
C PRO A 34 -7.50 -3.54 -11.61
N PRO A 35 -8.50 -2.84 -12.17
CA PRO A 35 -9.30 -3.40 -13.25
C PRO A 35 -8.50 -3.63 -14.51
N MET A 36 -8.79 -4.74 -15.16
CA MET A 36 -8.38 -5.07 -16.52
C MET A 36 -9.23 -4.30 -17.53
N SER A 37 -8.74 -4.16 -18.75
CA SER A 37 -9.53 -3.68 -19.88
C SER A 37 -9.41 -4.60 -21.08
N TYR A 38 -10.44 -4.59 -21.95
CA TYR A 38 -10.48 -5.35 -23.19
C TYR A 38 -10.65 -4.41 -24.35
N ASN A 39 -9.91 -4.65 -25.43
CA ASN A 39 -10.08 -3.94 -26.68
C ASN A 39 -10.58 -4.90 -27.76
N PRO A 40 -11.78 -4.69 -28.31
CA PRO A 40 -12.36 -5.58 -29.32
C PRO A 40 -11.60 -5.54 -30.65
N ASP A 41 -10.94 -4.44 -31.00
CA ASP A 41 -10.22 -4.30 -32.26
C ASP A 41 -8.91 -5.11 -32.27
N THR A 42 -8.25 -5.21 -31.12
CA THR A 42 -7.04 -6.05 -30.96
C THR A 42 -7.38 -7.48 -30.51
N GLY A 43 -8.57 -7.70 -29.91
CA GLY A 43 -8.95 -8.96 -29.28
C GLY A 43 -8.20 -9.26 -27.98
N LEU A 44 -7.49 -8.28 -27.43
CA LEU A 44 -6.60 -8.46 -26.28
C LEU A 44 -7.21 -7.95 -24.96
N VAL A 45 -6.89 -8.67 -23.89
CA VAL A 45 -7.17 -8.26 -22.49
C VAL A 45 -5.89 -7.71 -21.89
N TYR A 46 -5.94 -6.49 -21.36
CA TYR A 46 -4.80 -5.83 -20.72
C TYR A 46 -4.88 -6.02 -19.22
N ILE A 47 -3.93 -6.75 -18.65
CA ILE A 47 -3.95 -7.24 -17.28
C ILE A 47 -2.80 -6.61 -16.51
N PRO A 48 -3.08 -5.74 -15.52
CA PRO A 48 -2.06 -5.30 -14.58
C PRO A 48 -1.72 -6.45 -13.62
N THR A 49 -0.45 -6.82 -13.54
CA THR A 49 0.02 -7.90 -12.68
C THR A 49 1.04 -7.41 -11.68
N ILE A 50 1.04 -8.03 -10.51
CA ILE A 50 2.04 -7.83 -9.47
C ILE A 50 2.55 -9.20 -9.03
N VAL A 51 3.84 -9.28 -8.74
CA VAL A 51 4.45 -10.50 -8.20
C VAL A 51 5.32 -10.10 -7.01
N PHE A 52 4.95 -10.57 -5.84
CA PHE A 52 5.78 -10.48 -4.65
C PHE A 52 5.54 -11.68 -3.73
N PRO A 53 6.57 -12.15 -3.03
CA PRO A 53 6.44 -13.22 -2.06
C PRO A 53 5.76 -12.72 -0.79
N ALA A 54 5.09 -13.62 -0.10
CA ALA A 54 4.65 -13.40 1.27
C ALA A 54 5.04 -14.58 2.15
N THR A 55 5.56 -14.28 3.32
CA THR A 55 5.82 -15.26 4.36
C THR A 55 4.62 -15.29 5.30
N PHE A 56 4.05 -16.48 5.44
CA PHE A 56 2.97 -16.74 6.37
C PHE A 56 3.48 -17.57 7.55
N LEU A 57 3.15 -17.16 8.75
CA LEU A 57 3.44 -17.89 9.97
C LEU A 57 2.17 -18.55 10.50
N ALA A 58 2.32 -19.75 11.02
CA ALA A 58 1.22 -20.43 11.71
C ALA A 58 0.77 -19.59 12.91
N PRO A 59 -0.55 -19.52 13.18
CA PRO A 59 -1.05 -18.87 14.38
C PRO A 59 -0.49 -19.55 15.63
N THR A 60 0.08 -18.76 16.53
CA THR A 60 0.72 -19.30 17.74
C THR A 60 -0.26 -19.54 18.87
N GLU A 61 -1.46 -18.95 18.83
CA GLU A 61 -2.47 -19.08 19.88
C GLU A 61 -3.88 -19.21 19.30
N ASP A 62 -4.71 -20.07 19.90
CA ASP A 62 -6.10 -20.28 19.47
C ASP A 62 -6.96 -19.04 19.62
N LYS A 63 -6.66 -18.15 20.58
CA LYS A 63 -7.35 -16.87 20.76
C LYS A 63 -7.25 -15.96 19.55
N ASP A 64 -6.21 -16.10 18.74
CA ASP A 64 -6.00 -15.32 17.53
C ASP A 64 -6.96 -15.77 16.39
N ARG A 65 -7.73 -16.82 16.63
CA ARG A 65 -8.68 -17.41 15.68
C ARG A 65 -10.15 -17.19 16.05
N LEU A 66 -10.43 -16.52 17.18
CA LEU A 66 -11.80 -16.39 17.66
C LEU A 66 -12.54 -15.27 16.91
N PRO A 67 -13.64 -15.59 16.19
CA PRO A 67 -14.46 -14.59 15.53
C PRO A 67 -15.05 -13.60 16.54
N GLY A 68 -15.07 -12.32 16.21
CA GLY A 68 -15.77 -11.29 16.97
C GLY A 68 -14.97 -10.62 18.08
N GLN A 69 -13.68 -10.91 18.23
CA GLN A 69 -12.82 -10.27 19.24
C GLN A 69 -11.93 -9.15 18.70
N GLY A 70 -12.33 -8.49 17.62
CA GLY A 70 -11.56 -7.36 17.07
C GLY A 70 -10.26 -7.75 16.36
N TYR A 71 -10.07 -9.04 16.08
CA TYR A 71 -8.94 -9.55 15.35
C TYR A 71 -9.31 -9.85 13.90
N TRP A 72 -8.39 -9.56 12.99
CA TRP A 72 -8.47 -10.05 11.64
C TRP A 72 -8.19 -11.56 11.65
N ASN A 73 -9.24 -12.35 11.52
CA ASN A 73 -9.10 -13.79 11.40
C ASN A 73 -8.66 -14.15 9.97
N VAL A 74 -7.38 -13.94 9.68
CA VAL A 74 -6.79 -14.19 8.36
C VAL A 74 -6.09 -15.56 8.28
N GLY A 75 -6.09 -16.32 9.37
CA GLY A 75 -5.52 -17.68 9.43
C GLY A 75 -3.99 -17.72 9.42
N PHE A 76 -3.32 -16.60 9.74
CA PHE A 76 -1.87 -16.54 9.94
C PHE A 76 -1.54 -15.53 11.04
N ASP A 77 -0.37 -15.72 11.65
CA ASP A 77 0.12 -14.81 12.67
C ASP A 77 0.75 -13.57 12.01
N ARG A 78 0.12 -12.41 12.21
CA ARG A 78 0.69 -11.12 11.78
C ARG A 78 1.82 -10.64 12.72
N MET A 79 1.95 -11.27 13.88
CA MET A 79 2.92 -10.89 14.89
C MET A 79 4.34 -11.34 14.57
N GLY A 80 4.50 -12.35 13.71
CA GLY A 80 5.81 -12.77 13.22
C GLY A 80 6.57 -11.68 12.46
N ASN A 81 5.88 -10.58 12.11
CA ASN A 81 6.48 -9.38 11.53
C ASN A 81 6.99 -8.38 12.60
N ALA A 82 7.07 -8.78 13.87
CA ALA A 82 7.75 -8.00 14.92
C ALA A 82 9.29 -7.96 14.74
N ALA A 83 9.79 -8.30 13.55
CA ALA A 83 11.16 -8.03 13.18
C ALA A 83 11.45 -6.52 13.29
N PRO A 84 12.68 -6.13 13.63
CA PRO A 84 13.05 -4.71 13.62
C PRO A 84 12.65 -4.08 12.29
N PRO A 85 12.03 -2.90 12.30
CA PRO A 85 11.63 -2.25 11.06
C PRO A 85 12.86 -2.01 10.19
N ILE A 86 12.75 -2.34 8.90
CA ILE A 86 13.80 -2.04 7.92
C ILE A 86 14.01 -0.51 7.93
N PRO A 87 15.25 -0.01 8.03
CA PRO A 87 15.55 1.40 7.94
C PRO A 87 14.91 2.01 6.67
N GLU A 88 14.36 3.21 6.78
CA GLU A 88 13.60 3.82 5.68
C GLU A 88 14.44 3.96 4.40
N ALA A 89 15.73 4.28 4.54
CA ALA A 89 16.67 4.35 3.43
C ALA A 89 16.88 3.00 2.70
N GLN A 90 16.64 1.88 3.37
CA GLN A 90 16.81 0.54 2.78
C GLN A 90 15.49 -0.06 2.27
N LEU A 91 14.35 0.50 2.69
CA LEU A 91 13.04 -0.05 2.37
C LEU A 91 12.78 -0.07 0.85
N ALA A 92 13.09 1.03 0.17
CA ALA A 92 12.93 1.12 -1.29
C ALA A 92 13.73 0.02 -2.03
N ALA A 93 14.99 -0.15 -1.67
CA ALA A 93 15.86 -1.14 -2.29
C ALA A 93 15.40 -2.58 -2.00
N ALA A 94 14.94 -2.87 -0.79
CA ALA A 94 14.40 -4.19 -0.43
C ALA A 94 13.13 -4.50 -1.23
N ILE A 95 12.26 -3.53 -1.41
CA ILE A 95 11.03 -3.69 -2.21
C ILE A 95 11.40 -3.90 -3.69
N ASP A 96 12.29 -3.10 -4.24
CA ASP A 96 12.69 -3.19 -5.65
C ASP A 96 13.35 -4.54 -6.00
N GLN A 97 13.93 -5.23 -5.02
CA GLN A 97 14.53 -6.56 -5.20
C GLN A 97 13.50 -7.70 -5.19
N GLU A 98 12.45 -7.58 -4.39
CA GLU A 98 11.50 -8.67 -4.16
C GLU A 98 10.21 -8.54 -4.96
N PHE A 99 9.90 -7.35 -5.44
CA PHE A 99 8.62 -7.03 -6.06
C PHE A 99 8.78 -6.70 -7.53
N SER A 100 7.88 -7.21 -8.34
CA SER A 100 7.79 -6.85 -9.75
C SER A 100 6.34 -6.62 -10.17
N GLY A 101 6.16 -5.83 -11.22
CA GLY A 101 4.88 -5.60 -11.84
C GLY A 101 4.99 -5.61 -13.35
N LYS A 102 3.94 -6.05 -14.04
CA LYS A 102 3.87 -6.05 -15.49
C LYS A 102 2.50 -5.62 -15.96
N LEU A 103 2.45 -4.93 -17.07
CA LEU A 103 1.25 -4.87 -17.89
C LEU A 103 1.34 -5.96 -18.94
N MET A 104 0.39 -6.90 -18.97
CA MET A 104 0.32 -7.98 -19.93
C MET A 104 -0.84 -7.76 -20.89
N ALA A 105 -0.62 -7.96 -22.18
CA ALA A 105 -1.67 -8.11 -23.17
C ALA A 105 -1.88 -9.61 -23.47
N TRP A 106 -3.01 -10.12 -23.04
CA TRP A 106 -3.38 -11.51 -23.13
C TRP A 106 -4.36 -11.73 -24.26
N ASP A 107 -4.05 -12.69 -25.15
CA ASP A 107 -4.97 -13.17 -26.18
C ASP A 107 -5.79 -14.35 -25.61
N PRO A 108 -7.08 -14.19 -25.32
CA PRO A 108 -7.89 -15.25 -24.72
C PRO A 108 -8.21 -16.38 -25.68
N LEU A 109 -8.16 -16.15 -27.00
CA LEU A 109 -8.42 -17.15 -28.02
C LEU A 109 -7.17 -18.00 -28.29
N ALA A 110 -6.03 -17.36 -28.50
CA ALA A 110 -4.73 -18.04 -28.65
C ALA A 110 -4.20 -18.59 -27.32
N ARG A 111 -4.69 -18.08 -26.19
CA ARG A 111 -4.23 -18.40 -24.81
C ARG A 111 -2.74 -18.12 -24.61
N GLU A 112 -2.29 -16.98 -25.11
CA GLU A 112 -0.90 -16.58 -25.04
C GLU A 112 -0.74 -15.09 -24.68
N ILE A 113 0.41 -14.74 -24.15
CA ILE A 113 0.80 -13.33 -23.95
C ILE A 113 1.31 -12.81 -25.30
N ARG A 114 0.64 -11.80 -25.85
CA ARG A 114 1.05 -11.15 -27.10
C ARG A 114 2.24 -10.21 -26.86
N TRP A 115 2.16 -9.45 -25.78
CA TRP A 115 3.25 -8.63 -25.28
C TRP A 115 3.13 -8.42 -23.78
N ALA A 116 4.23 -8.10 -23.13
CA ALA A 116 4.27 -7.70 -21.73
C ALA A 116 5.31 -6.60 -21.54
N GLN A 117 4.91 -5.56 -20.82
CA GLN A 117 5.82 -4.52 -20.35
C GLN A 117 6.19 -4.76 -18.91
N ASP A 118 7.47 -4.70 -18.60
CA ASP A 118 7.94 -4.69 -17.23
C ASP A 118 7.76 -3.28 -16.64
N ALA A 119 7.03 -3.17 -15.55
CA ALA A 119 6.84 -1.89 -14.88
C ALA A 119 8.03 -1.53 -13.96
N GLY A 120 9.04 -2.40 -13.87
CA GLY A 120 10.23 -2.21 -13.04
C GLY A 120 9.99 -2.30 -11.53
N ARG A 121 8.79 -1.95 -11.11
CA ARG A 121 8.30 -1.96 -9.72
C ARG A 121 6.90 -2.56 -9.69
N PRO A 122 6.34 -2.98 -8.54
CA PRO A 122 4.95 -3.43 -8.46
C PRO A 122 4.00 -2.23 -8.61
N ASP A 123 3.96 -1.66 -9.81
CA ASP A 123 3.51 -0.30 -10.06
C ASP A 123 2.45 -0.22 -11.15
N VAL A 124 1.56 -1.21 -11.21
CA VAL A 124 0.51 -1.18 -12.22
C VAL A 124 -0.84 -0.88 -11.56
N GLY A 125 -1.39 0.29 -11.87
CA GLY A 125 -2.78 0.67 -11.56
C GLY A 125 -3.79 0.03 -12.51
N GLY A 126 -5.05 0.42 -12.39
CA GLY A 126 -6.08 -0.04 -13.31
C GLY A 126 -5.87 0.45 -14.75
N THR A 127 -6.40 -0.28 -15.71
CA THR A 127 -6.26 0.01 -17.14
C THR A 127 -7.54 0.52 -17.76
N LEU A 128 -7.42 1.35 -18.78
CA LEU A 128 -8.48 1.77 -19.69
C LEU A 128 -8.03 1.53 -21.12
N SER A 129 -8.78 0.76 -21.92
CA SER A 129 -8.55 0.70 -23.37
C SER A 129 -9.52 1.62 -24.12
N THR A 130 -9.07 2.16 -25.24
CA THR A 130 -9.84 3.07 -26.09
C THR A 130 -9.98 2.52 -27.50
N ALA A 131 -11.05 2.90 -28.23
CA ALA A 131 -11.22 2.56 -29.63
C ALA A 131 -10.14 3.16 -30.53
N GLY A 132 -9.42 4.21 -30.06
CA GLY A 132 -8.26 4.78 -30.75
C GLY A 132 -6.98 3.96 -30.60
N GLY A 133 -7.04 2.74 -30.09
CA GLY A 133 -5.88 1.85 -29.98
C GLY A 133 -4.91 2.17 -28.83
N LEU A 134 -5.39 2.85 -27.78
CA LEU A 134 -4.58 3.14 -26.59
C LEU A 134 -4.99 2.28 -25.41
N VAL A 135 -4.01 1.92 -24.59
CA VAL A 135 -4.19 1.46 -23.22
C VAL A 135 -3.61 2.50 -22.29
N VAL A 136 -4.46 3.11 -21.47
CA VAL A 136 -4.05 4.11 -20.49
C VAL A 136 -3.97 3.46 -19.12
N ARG A 137 -2.87 3.65 -18.43
CA ARG A 137 -2.59 3.10 -17.10
C ARG A 137 -1.83 4.09 -16.23
N GLY A 138 -2.03 4.00 -14.95
CA GLY A 138 -1.18 4.63 -13.96
C GLY A 138 -0.50 3.59 -13.08
N GLY A 139 0.04 4.04 -11.95
CA GLY A 139 0.71 3.18 -10.99
C GLY A 139 1.02 3.90 -9.68
N ARG A 140 1.86 3.27 -8.86
CA ARG A 140 2.35 3.84 -7.59
C ARG A 140 3.40 4.91 -7.81
N THR A 141 4.09 4.86 -8.94
CA THR A 141 4.91 5.98 -9.42
C THR A 141 4.00 7.12 -9.89
N THR A 142 4.60 8.27 -10.15
CA THR A 142 3.83 9.49 -10.43
C THR A 142 3.39 9.62 -11.89
N HIS A 143 3.38 8.53 -12.68
CA HIS A 143 3.13 8.65 -14.11
C HIS A 143 1.80 8.03 -14.54
N LEU A 144 1.05 8.79 -15.33
CA LEU A 144 -0.01 8.28 -16.20
C LEU A 144 0.60 8.05 -17.58
N ILE A 145 0.40 6.86 -18.14
CA ILE A 145 1.04 6.40 -19.36
C ILE A 145 -0.02 5.96 -20.35
N ALA A 146 0.12 6.34 -21.60
CA ALA A 146 -0.66 5.81 -22.72
C ALA A 146 0.25 4.96 -23.62
N THR A 147 -0.14 3.70 -23.77
CA THR A 147 0.60 2.65 -24.47
C THR A 147 -0.18 2.24 -25.71
N ASP A 148 0.49 1.92 -26.82
CA ASP A 148 -0.12 1.33 -27.99
C ASP A 148 -0.70 -0.06 -27.65
N ALA A 149 -1.97 -0.25 -27.93
CA ALA A 149 -2.72 -1.44 -27.56
C ALA A 149 -2.22 -2.72 -28.26
N ALA A 150 -1.70 -2.62 -29.48
CA ALA A 150 -1.27 -3.74 -30.27
C ALA A 150 0.18 -4.15 -29.98
N THR A 151 1.06 -3.18 -29.73
CA THR A 151 2.50 -3.40 -29.62
C THR A 151 3.05 -3.33 -28.19
N GLY A 152 2.36 -2.62 -27.30
CA GLY A 152 2.85 -2.34 -25.95
C GLY A 152 3.85 -1.19 -25.89
N GLU A 153 4.07 -0.42 -26.94
CA GLU A 153 4.96 0.73 -26.95
C GLU A 153 4.33 1.90 -26.16
N ASP A 154 5.09 2.55 -25.27
CA ASP A 154 4.64 3.75 -24.58
C ASP A 154 4.72 4.96 -25.52
N LEU A 155 3.54 5.52 -25.82
CA LEU A 155 3.40 6.63 -26.75
C LEU A 155 3.39 7.99 -26.05
N TRP A 156 2.97 8.03 -24.79
CA TRP A 156 2.85 9.26 -24.02
C TRP A 156 2.93 8.97 -22.53
N SER A 157 3.48 9.92 -21.78
CA SER A 157 3.58 9.87 -20.33
C SER A 157 3.48 11.25 -19.73
N HIS A 158 2.80 11.36 -18.58
CA HIS A 158 2.68 12.61 -17.83
C HIS A 158 2.90 12.37 -16.33
N ASP A 159 3.71 13.24 -15.70
CA ASP A 159 3.92 13.23 -14.26
C ASP A 159 2.73 13.81 -13.53
N THR A 160 2.01 12.99 -12.80
CA THR A 160 0.85 13.38 -11.98
C THR A 160 1.23 13.93 -10.62
N GLN A 161 2.53 13.95 -10.28
CA GLN A 161 3.15 14.40 -9.02
C GLN A 161 2.71 13.59 -7.78
N THR A 162 2.01 12.49 -7.97
CA THR A 162 1.54 11.57 -6.92
C THR A 162 1.15 10.24 -7.56
N GLY A 163 0.88 9.21 -6.77
CA GLY A 163 0.50 7.91 -7.32
C GLY A 163 -0.81 7.95 -8.11
N ALA A 164 -0.84 7.30 -9.26
CA ALA A 164 -1.98 7.23 -10.17
C ALA A 164 -2.58 5.81 -10.17
N TRP A 165 -3.10 5.35 -9.03
CA TRP A 165 -3.52 3.94 -8.84
C TRP A 165 -4.93 3.64 -9.29
N ALA A 166 -5.81 4.65 -9.29
CA ALA A 166 -7.16 4.47 -9.75
C ALA A 166 -7.21 4.15 -11.24
N PRO A 167 -8.21 3.41 -11.70
CA PRO A 167 -8.42 3.23 -13.14
C PRO A 167 -8.79 4.55 -13.79
N PRO A 168 -8.21 4.89 -14.95
CA PRO A 168 -8.71 6.00 -15.75
C PRO A 168 -10.11 5.70 -16.29
N ILE A 169 -10.87 6.76 -16.55
CA ILE A 169 -12.14 6.68 -17.28
C ILE A 169 -12.08 7.55 -18.53
N SER A 170 -12.85 7.20 -19.55
CA SER A 170 -13.03 8.06 -20.74
C SER A 170 -14.47 8.49 -20.85
N TYR A 171 -14.68 9.74 -21.24
CA TYR A 171 -16.00 10.30 -21.54
C TYR A 171 -15.91 11.31 -22.70
N ALA A 172 -17.02 11.64 -23.28
CA ALA A 172 -17.10 12.69 -24.31
C ALA A 172 -17.98 13.84 -23.84
N LEU A 173 -17.56 15.05 -24.15
CA LEU A 173 -18.32 16.29 -23.93
C LEU A 173 -18.22 17.13 -25.20
N ASP A 174 -19.36 17.53 -25.77
CA ASP A 174 -19.45 18.32 -27.00
C ASP A 174 -18.67 17.70 -28.19
N GLY A 175 -18.64 16.36 -28.26
CA GLY A 175 -17.94 15.63 -29.33
C GLY A 175 -16.44 15.47 -29.11
N GLU A 176 -15.87 15.99 -28.03
CA GLU A 176 -14.47 15.85 -27.67
C GLU A 176 -14.27 14.78 -26.60
N GLN A 177 -13.23 13.97 -26.76
CA GLN A 177 -12.86 12.93 -25.79
C GLN A 177 -12.01 13.50 -24.65
N TYR A 178 -12.37 13.09 -23.44
CA TYR A 178 -11.58 13.33 -22.23
C TYR A 178 -11.23 12.02 -21.54
N ILE A 179 -10.07 12.00 -20.89
CA ILE A 179 -9.65 10.94 -19.99
C ILE A 179 -9.48 11.55 -18.60
N ALA A 180 -10.15 11.00 -17.60
CA ALA A 180 -10.04 11.44 -16.22
C ALA A 180 -9.50 10.33 -15.32
N ILE A 181 -8.73 10.74 -14.31
CA ILE A 181 -8.17 9.84 -13.31
C ILE A 181 -8.15 10.51 -11.93
N ALA A 182 -8.55 9.78 -10.90
CA ALA A 182 -8.28 10.17 -9.52
C ALA A 182 -6.84 9.75 -9.16
N VAL A 183 -6.02 10.71 -8.74
CA VAL A 183 -4.64 10.46 -8.35
C VAL A 183 -4.45 10.73 -6.85
N GLY A 184 -3.47 10.07 -6.24
CA GLY A 184 -3.22 10.07 -4.81
C GLY A 184 -3.47 8.70 -4.19
N PHE A 185 -3.32 8.62 -2.87
CA PHE A 185 -3.53 7.40 -2.11
C PHE A 185 -4.81 7.50 -1.29
N GLY A 186 -5.66 6.47 -1.37
CA GLY A 186 -6.91 6.42 -0.64
C GLY A 186 -7.27 5.01 -0.19
N GLY A 187 -8.26 4.89 0.71
CA GLY A 187 -8.75 3.62 1.20
C GLY A 187 -7.70 2.77 1.91
N GLY A 188 -7.91 1.45 1.94
CA GLY A 188 -7.00 0.49 2.58
C GLY A 188 -5.60 0.47 1.97
N LEU A 189 -5.47 0.79 0.68
CA LEU A 189 -4.18 0.86 0.01
C LEU A 189 -3.28 1.99 0.53
N ALA A 190 -3.84 3.05 1.07
CA ALA A 190 -3.06 4.09 1.72
C ALA A 190 -2.29 3.55 2.94
N ALA A 191 -2.88 2.58 3.65
CA ALA A 191 -2.23 1.95 4.78
C ALA A 191 -1.17 0.92 4.37
N GLU A 192 -1.43 0.15 3.31
CA GLU A 192 -0.54 -0.95 2.88
C GLU A 192 0.50 -0.50 1.85
N GLY A 193 0.07 0.20 0.82
CA GLY A 193 0.92 0.61 -0.30
C GLY A 193 1.53 2.00 -0.18
N GLY A 194 0.96 2.85 0.66
CA GLY A 194 1.45 4.20 0.88
C GLY A 194 2.87 4.27 1.44
N PRO A 195 3.25 3.46 2.44
CA PRO A 195 4.63 3.41 2.93
C PRO A 195 5.63 3.03 1.84
N VAL A 196 5.24 2.11 0.95
CA VAL A 196 6.04 1.70 -0.20
C VAL A 196 6.25 2.88 -1.16
N ALA A 197 5.17 3.55 -1.56
CA ALA A 197 5.25 4.72 -2.43
C ALA A 197 6.04 5.87 -1.79
N HIS A 198 5.87 6.09 -0.50
CA HIS A 198 6.62 7.10 0.25
C HIS A 198 8.13 6.80 0.28
N SER A 199 8.52 5.52 0.38
CA SER A 199 9.93 5.11 0.29
C SER A 199 10.56 5.43 -1.07
N TRP A 200 9.75 5.58 -2.11
CA TRP A 200 10.16 6.04 -3.45
C TRP A 200 10.08 7.57 -3.61
N GLY A 201 9.83 8.31 -2.55
CA GLY A 201 9.68 9.76 -2.57
C GLY A 201 8.32 10.25 -3.09
N VAL A 202 7.35 9.36 -3.28
CA VAL A 202 6.02 9.73 -3.75
C VAL A 202 5.17 10.23 -2.59
N VAL A 203 4.79 11.49 -2.65
CA VAL A 203 3.96 12.16 -1.63
C VAL A 203 2.49 12.11 -2.05
N ASN A 204 1.59 11.84 -1.11
CA ASN A 204 0.16 11.84 -1.37
C ASN A 204 -0.37 13.26 -1.63
N ARG A 205 -0.89 13.50 -2.83
CA ARG A 205 -1.53 14.75 -3.27
C ARG A 205 -2.80 14.45 -4.05
N SER A 206 -3.85 14.06 -3.31
CA SER A 206 -5.11 13.61 -3.91
C SER A 206 -5.79 14.70 -4.74
N ARG A 207 -6.10 14.38 -6.00
CA ARG A 207 -6.84 15.25 -6.93
C ARG A 207 -7.43 14.43 -8.08
N VAL A 208 -8.29 15.06 -8.87
CA VAL A 208 -8.74 14.50 -10.15
C VAL A 208 -8.03 15.26 -11.26
N LEU A 209 -7.39 14.53 -12.16
CA LEU A 209 -6.77 15.06 -13.36
C LEU A 209 -7.63 14.69 -14.57
N VAL A 210 -7.79 15.65 -15.47
CA VAL A 210 -8.55 15.48 -16.70
C VAL A 210 -7.67 15.87 -17.88
N TYR A 211 -7.58 14.99 -18.85
CA TYR A 211 -6.77 15.13 -20.06
C TYR A 211 -7.66 15.21 -21.28
N LYS A 212 -7.24 16.01 -22.23
CA LYS A 212 -7.84 16.17 -23.55
C LYS A 212 -6.74 16.09 -24.60
N LEU A 213 -7.00 15.46 -25.73
CA LEU A 213 -6.06 15.44 -26.85
C LEU A 213 -5.72 16.87 -27.30
N GLY A 214 -4.44 17.18 -27.43
CA GLY A 214 -3.96 18.52 -27.77
C GLY A 214 -3.99 19.53 -26.61
N GLY A 215 -4.32 19.10 -25.38
CA GLY A 215 -4.20 19.94 -24.19
C GLY A 215 -2.74 20.32 -23.92
N THR A 216 -2.53 21.56 -23.47
CA THR A 216 -1.18 22.15 -23.27
C THR A 216 -0.94 22.61 -21.83
N ASP A 217 -1.94 22.49 -20.96
CA ASP A 217 -1.83 22.90 -19.56
C ASP A 217 -0.84 22.01 -18.80
N SER A 218 -0.19 22.56 -17.81
CA SER A 218 0.73 21.86 -16.92
C SER A 218 0.28 21.98 -15.47
N LEU A 219 0.65 20.98 -14.66
CA LEU A 219 0.42 21.05 -13.23
C LEU A 219 1.29 22.15 -12.60
N PRO A 220 0.75 22.91 -11.63
CA PRO A 220 1.59 23.83 -10.86
C PRO A 220 2.66 23.05 -10.10
N PRO A 221 3.81 23.66 -9.77
CA PRO A 221 4.81 23.04 -8.92
C PRO A 221 4.16 22.51 -7.63
N PRO A 222 4.54 21.32 -7.18
CA PRO A 222 4.01 20.79 -5.93
C PRO A 222 4.44 21.70 -4.77
N PRO A 223 3.55 21.97 -3.79
CA PRO A 223 3.93 22.74 -2.61
C PRO A 223 5.06 22.01 -1.86
N GLU A 224 6.02 22.77 -1.37
CA GLU A 224 7.07 22.25 -0.50
C GLU A 224 6.44 21.74 0.82
N ASP A 225 6.92 20.61 1.30
CA ASP A 225 6.55 20.13 2.63
C ASP A 225 7.36 20.90 3.68
N GLN A 226 6.75 21.93 4.26
CA GLN A 226 7.36 22.76 5.30
C GLN A 226 7.16 22.23 6.71
N ARG A 227 6.55 21.04 6.87
CA ARG A 227 6.34 20.46 8.19
C ARG A 227 7.68 20.06 8.81
N SER A 228 7.97 20.56 9.99
CA SER A 228 9.06 20.07 10.83
C SER A 228 8.53 19.01 11.79
N MET A 229 9.30 17.95 11.97
CA MET A 229 8.96 16.92 12.93
C MET A 229 9.05 17.50 14.36
N PRO A 230 7.97 17.41 15.17
CA PRO A 230 8.05 17.83 16.57
C PRO A 230 9.13 17.02 17.29
N LYS A 231 9.89 17.67 18.17
CA LYS A 231 10.84 16.93 19.03
C LYS A 231 10.07 15.99 19.94
N PRO A 232 10.29 14.67 19.84
CA PRO A 232 9.53 13.70 20.63
C PRO A 232 9.86 13.80 22.12
N GLY A 233 8.91 13.40 22.97
CA GLY A 233 9.15 13.19 24.37
C GLY A 233 10.10 12.02 24.66
N PRO A 234 10.58 11.90 25.90
CA PRO A 234 11.46 10.78 26.28
C PRO A 234 10.68 9.45 26.32
N VAL A 235 11.37 8.36 26.00
CA VAL A 235 10.92 7.00 26.32
C VAL A 235 11.21 6.77 27.81
N THR A 236 10.17 6.45 28.57
CA THR A 236 10.27 6.24 30.04
C THR A 236 10.13 4.76 30.44
N ALA A 237 9.75 3.91 29.50
CA ALA A 237 9.59 2.48 29.71
C ALA A 237 10.87 1.71 29.38
N ASP A 238 10.97 0.50 29.90
CA ASP A 238 12.03 -0.45 29.56
C ASP A 238 11.83 -1.05 28.15
N ALA A 239 12.88 -1.67 27.61
CA ALA A 239 12.86 -2.27 26.28
C ALA A 239 11.78 -3.35 26.11
N ALA A 240 11.49 -4.13 27.17
CA ALA A 240 10.47 -5.17 27.13
C ALA A 240 9.07 -4.57 26.99
N THR A 241 8.82 -3.45 27.66
CA THR A 241 7.54 -2.71 27.51
C THR A 241 7.40 -2.10 26.13
N VAL A 242 8.47 -1.51 25.57
CA VAL A 242 8.48 -1.00 24.18
C VAL A 242 8.18 -2.12 23.19
N GLN A 243 8.78 -3.30 23.36
CA GLN A 243 8.54 -4.45 22.50
C GLN A 243 7.09 -4.96 22.62
N ARG A 244 6.53 -5.03 23.84
CA ARG A 244 5.09 -5.33 24.01
C ARG A 244 4.22 -4.30 23.27
N GLY A 245 4.58 -3.02 23.35
CA GLY A 245 3.90 -1.94 22.62
C GLY A 245 3.92 -2.15 21.11
N GLN A 246 5.06 -2.57 20.56
CA GLN A 246 5.16 -2.93 19.14
C GLN A 246 4.20 -4.07 18.79
N VAL A 247 4.13 -5.11 19.61
CA VAL A 247 3.24 -6.24 19.41
C VAL A 247 1.77 -5.82 19.39
N VAL A 248 1.34 -5.04 20.38
CA VAL A 248 -0.04 -4.53 20.46
C VAL A 248 -0.34 -3.58 19.29
N TYR A 249 0.62 -2.74 18.92
CA TYR A 249 0.50 -1.85 17.77
C TYR A 249 0.27 -2.63 16.46
N GLN A 250 1.09 -3.66 16.18
CA GLN A 250 0.93 -4.47 14.98
C GLN A 250 -0.44 -5.17 14.93
N ARG A 251 -0.94 -5.60 16.08
CA ARG A 251 -2.23 -6.30 16.17
C ARG A 251 -3.44 -5.37 15.95
N HIS A 252 -3.41 -4.16 16.47
CA HIS A 252 -4.60 -3.30 16.56
C HIS A 252 -4.50 -1.98 15.79
N CYS A 253 -3.31 -1.50 15.48
CA CYS A 253 -3.09 -0.14 14.99
C CYS A 253 -2.50 -0.11 13.57
N SER A 254 -1.64 -1.08 13.22
CA SER A 254 -0.86 -1.07 11.99
C SER A 254 -1.72 -1.07 10.72
N TYR A 255 -2.91 -1.66 10.78
CA TYR A 255 -3.81 -1.71 9.63
C TYR A 255 -4.19 -0.31 9.12
N CYS A 256 -4.38 0.64 10.02
CA CYS A 256 -4.67 2.03 9.66
C CYS A 256 -3.41 2.91 9.64
N HIS A 257 -2.51 2.72 10.60
CA HIS A 257 -1.32 3.56 10.78
C HIS A 257 -0.05 3.00 10.13
N GLY A 258 -0.17 1.90 9.38
CA GLY A 258 0.91 1.29 8.60
C GLY A 258 1.92 0.49 9.42
N ASP A 259 2.61 -0.42 8.78
CA ASP A 259 3.66 -1.20 9.41
C ASP A 259 4.85 -0.29 9.80
N GLY A 260 5.32 -0.45 11.03
CA GLY A 260 6.40 0.39 11.56
C GLY A 260 6.04 1.87 11.63
N LEU A 261 4.75 2.21 11.83
CA LEU A 261 4.22 3.58 11.94
C LEU A 261 4.30 4.40 10.64
N ARG A 262 4.58 3.76 9.50
CA ARG A 262 4.74 4.41 8.20
C ARG A 262 3.41 4.42 7.46
N THR A 263 2.84 5.60 7.26
CA THR A 263 1.55 5.74 6.57
C THR A 263 1.72 6.28 5.15
N GLY A 264 0.69 6.09 4.33
CA GLY A 264 0.60 6.70 3.00
C GLY A 264 0.07 8.13 2.99
N GLY A 265 -0.01 8.79 4.15
CA GLY A 265 -0.44 10.20 4.26
C GLY A 265 -1.96 10.41 4.29
N VAL A 266 -2.77 9.34 4.37
CA VAL A 266 -4.23 9.43 4.59
C VAL A 266 -4.54 9.37 6.08
N THR A 267 -3.88 8.48 6.81
CA THR A 267 -3.90 8.42 8.27
C THR A 267 -2.65 9.10 8.82
N PRO A 268 -2.70 9.65 10.04
CA PRO A 268 -1.54 10.30 10.63
C PRO A 268 -0.36 9.34 10.81
N ASP A 269 0.83 9.79 10.46
CA ASP A 269 2.08 9.16 10.89
C ASP A 269 2.28 9.48 12.38
N LEU A 270 2.13 8.46 13.22
CA LEU A 270 2.15 8.64 14.67
C LEU A 270 3.51 9.08 15.21
N ARG A 271 4.58 8.90 14.45
CA ARG A 271 5.93 9.41 14.81
C ARG A 271 5.96 10.94 14.87
N TRP A 272 5.03 11.61 14.16
CA TRP A 272 4.88 13.07 14.11
C TRP A 272 3.86 13.59 15.13
N SER A 273 3.44 12.76 16.08
CA SER A 273 2.48 13.16 17.10
C SER A 273 3.05 14.26 18.01
N SER A 274 2.23 15.28 18.26
CA SER A 274 2.58 16.35 19.20
C SER A 274 2.47 15.88 20.67
N ALA A 275 3.05 16.66 21.58
CA ALA A 275 2.94 16.42 23.01
C ALA A 275 1.46 16.26 23.47
N ASN A 276 0.57 17.13 22.97
CA ASN A 276 -0.86 17.06 23.31
C ASN A 276 -1.50 15.72 22.91
N VAL A 277 -1.08 15.11 21.79
CA VAL A 277 -1.59 13.78 21.41
C VAL A 277 -1.13 12.73 22.42
N HIS A 278 0.11 12.81 22.86
CA HIS A 278 0.64 11.90 23.89
C HIS A 278 -0.01 12.11 25.27
N ASP A 279 -0.37 13.35 25.62
CA ASP A 279 -1.09 13.67 26.88
C ASP A 279 -2.52 13.12 26.84
N MET A 280 -3.17 13.15 25.68
CA MET A 280 -4.52 12.63 25.46
C MET A 280 -4.56 11.16 25.02
N TRP A 281 -3.46 10.44 25.09
CA TRP A 281 -3.30 9.11 24.46
C TRP A 281 -4.37 8.11 24.87
N GLN A 282 -4.66 8.00 26.16
CA GLN A 282 -5.70 7.09 26.67
C GLN A 282 -7.09 7.48 26.19
N ASP A 283 -7.40 8.78 26.18
CA ASP A 283 -8.70 9.29 25.71
C ASP A 283 -8.88 9.07 24.20
N ILE A 284 -7.81 9.20 23.42
CA ILE A 284 -7.85 8.93 21.98
C ILE A 284 -7.98 7.43 21.72
N VAL A 285 -7.07 6.62 22.24
CA VAL A 285 -6.99 5.20 21.90
C VAL A 285 -8.14 4.41 22.53
N ARG A 286 -8.44 4.64 23.81
CA ARG A 286 -9.48 3.90 24.53
C ARG A 286 -10.78 4.69 24.69
N GLY A 287 -10.70 5.99 24.87
CA GLY A 287 -11.89 6.85 25.05
C GLY A 287 -12.67 7.09 23.76
N GLY A 288 -12.02 7.01 22.59
CA GLY A 288 -12.68 7.26 21.31
C GLY A 288 -12.92 8.73 21.01
N THR A 289 -12.13 9.63 21.60
CA THR A 289 -12.24 11.10 21.40
C THR A 289 -12.22 11.49 19.93
N LEU A 290 -11.50 10.75 19.08
CA LEU A 290 -11.41 11.02 17.65
C LEU A 290 -12.31 10.12 16.79
N LYS A 291 -13.35 9.50 17.37
CA LYS A 291 -14.26 8.60 16.64
C LYS A 291 -14.94 9.29 15.46
N ALA A 292 -15.30 10.54 15.57
CA ALA A 292 -15.89 11.31 14.47
C ALA A 292 -14.92 11.55 13.30
N LEU A 293 -13.60 11.42 13.54
CA LEU A 293 -12.53 11.52 12.54
C LEU A 293 -12.05 10.14 12.04
N GLY A 294 -12.75 9.07 12.43
CA GLY A 294 -12.43 7.70 11.98
C GLY A 294 -11.57 6.87 12.93
N MET A 295 -10.98 7.46 13.99
CA MET A 295 -10.24 6.72 15.01
C MET A 295 -11.19 6.12 16.03
N VAL A 296 -11.49 4.82 15.90
CA VAL A 296 -12.42 4.11 16.80
C VAL A 296 -11.84 3.93 18.21
N SER A 297 -12.71 3.64 19.19
CA SER A 297 -12.28 3.26 20.54
C SER A 297 -11.81 1.81 20.56
N PHE A 298 -10.67 1.57 21.19
CA PHE A 298 -10.10 0.23 21.42
C PHE A 298 -10.26 -0.23 22.89
N ARG A 299 -11.16 0.39 23.65
CA ARG A 299 -11.34 0.10 25.09
C ARG A 299 -11.56 -1.37 25.38
N ASP A 300 -12.31 -2.06 24.52
CA ASP A 300 -12.69 -3.45 24.72
C ASP A 300 -11.60 -4.45 24.29
N TYR A 301 -10.55 -3.97 23.60
CA TYR A 301 -9.51 -4.79 23.00
C TYR A 301 -8.10 -4.48 23.52
N VAL A 302 -7.89 -3.29 24.04
CA VAL A 302 -6.59 -2.79 24.51
C VAL A 302 -6.74 -2.24 25.92
N SER A 303 -6.05 -2.83 26.88
CA SER A 303 -5.98 -2.37 28.26
C SER A 303 -5.23 -1.02 28.39
N GLU A 304 -5.34 -0.37 29.56
CA GLU A 304 -4.58 0.87 29.82
C GLU A 304 -3.06 0.68 29.74
N SER A 305 -2.58 -0.44 30.28
CA SER A 305 -1.15 -0.76 30.24
C SER A 305 -0.65 -1.09 28.83
N GLU A 306 -1.49 -1.71 27.99
CA GLU A 306 -1.17 -1.98 26.60
C GLU A 306 -1.20 -0.68 25.76
N ALA A 307 -2.19 0.19 25.96
CA ALA A 307 -2.21 1.49 25.31
C ALA A 307 -1.00 2.35 25.68
N GLU A 308 -0.55 2.29 26.95
CA GLU A 308 0.68 2.96 27.37
C GLU A 308 1.92 2.32 26.73
N ALA A 309 1.98 1.00 26.65
CA ALA A 309 3.07 0.32 25.96
C ALA A 309 3.16 0.73 24.47
N VAL A 310 2.01 0.85 23.78
CA VAL A 310 1.95 1.37 22.40
C VAL A 310 2.47 2.81 22.34
N ARG A 311 2.11 3.68 23.29
CA ARG A 311 2.62 5.05 23.35
C ARG A 311 4.14 5.09 23.48
N GLN A 312 4.72 4.22 24.31
CA GLN A 312 6.18 4.11 24.48
C GLN A 312 6.87 3.60 23.21
N TYR A 313 6.25 2.65 22.49
CA TYR A 313 6.74 2.21 21.18
C TYR A 313 6.71 3.36 20.16
N VAL A 314 5.61 4.11 20.08
CA VAL A 314 5.50 5.28 19.18
C VAL A 314 6.58 6.32 19.50
N LEU A 315 6.80 6.62 20.79
CA LEU A 315 7.88 7.54 21.23
C LEU A 315 9.27 7.02 20.85
N ALA A 316 9.52 5.71 20.98
CA ALA A 316 10.81 5.13 20.61
C ALA A 316 11.10 5.30 19.11
N GLU A 317 10.10 4.97 18.25
CA GLU A 317 10.24 5.14 16.82
C GLU A 317 10.29 6.61 16.39
N ALA A 318 9.57 7.50 17.07
CA ALA A 318 9.63 8.93 16.84
C ALA A 318 11.02 9.47 17.17
N ASN A 319 11.63 9.08 18.30
CA ASN A 319 12.99 9.51 18.65
C ASN A 319 14.03 8.98 17.64
N ARG A 320 13.88 7.72 17.19
CA ARG A 320 14.75 7.17 16.15
C ARG A 320 14.64 8.00 14.86
N ARG A 321 13.42 8.29 14.41
CA ARG A 321 13.20 9.08 13.19
C ARG A 321 13.69 10.53 13.34
N TYR A 322 13.48 11.14 14.51
CA TYR A 322 13.97 12.49 14.78
C TYR A 322 15.49 12.57 14.72
N ALA A 323 16.19 11.58 15.24
CA ALA A 323 17.66 11.51 15.15
C ALA A 323 18.17 11.34 13.71
N GLU A 324 17.46 10.54 12.88
CA GLU A 324 17.79 10.43 11.45
C GLU A 324 17.64 11.75 10.69
N LEU A 325 16.61 12.54 11.02
CA LEU A 325 16.35 13.83 10.38
C LEU A 325 17.21 14.96 10.92
N ASN A 326 17.77 14.80 12.12
CA ASN A 326 18.58 15.80 12.82
C ASN A 326 19.90 15.15 13.30
N PRO A 327 20.78 14.72 12.38
CA PRO A 327 22.05 14.13 12.77
C PRO A 327 22.88 15.16 13.55
N PRO A 328 23.69 14.72 14.53
CA PRO A 328 24.60 15.62 15.22
C PRO A 328 25.51 16.27 14.19
N PRO A 329 25.91 17.52 14.40
CA PRO A 329 26.93 18.15 13.55
C PRO A 329 28.21 17.33 13.57
N GLU A 330 28.83 17.16 12.39
CA GLU A 330 30.14 16.48 12.24
C GLU A 330 31.25 17.18 13.00
#